data_92ae0d010b270afa1c3632d06f8937d0
#
_entry.id   92ae0d010b270afa1c3632d06f8937d0
#
_cell.length_a   1.000
_cell.length_b   1.000
_cell.length_c   1.000
_cell.angle_alpha   90.00
_cell.angle_beta   90.00
_cell.angle_gamma   90.00
#
_symmetry.space_group_name_H-M   'P 1'
#
loop_
_entity.id
_entity.type
_entity.pdbx_description
1 polymer ?
#
loop_
_entity_poly.entity_id
_entity_poly.type
_entity_poly.pdbx_seq_one_letter_code
_entity_poly.pdbx_strand_id
1 'polypeptide(L)'
;MKFTHCLASVALVSVLGACGGVQNQVTDVKGPVDYVNPYMGNISHLLVPTFPTIHLPNSMLRVYPERADYTTDMLNGLPLIVTSHRGSSAFNLSPYQGDKLRPVIAYSYDNEILKPYYYEVILDDEEIKVKYAPSHQSALYQIEYSQQDKPVYMMINSRNGAIKAGDGVVSGYQQLENNTRVYLYIESDVAPIETGILADGKIDVDKKEAEGRNACAVMHFADGTKTVNLRYGISFISEEQAKKNLQRELPDYNLRALAEKGRQIWDKALSDIQVEGGSETDKQVLYTSLYRVFERPVCISEDGRYFSAFDGKIHEDNGEPFYTDDWIWDTYRAAHPLRLLIDEGTEKNVIDSYLRMAEQMGDMWMPTFPEITGDSRRMNSNHAVATVADAAAK
;
A
#
# COMPACT_ATOMS: atom_id res chain seq x y z
N MET A 1 34.25 66.31 64.77
CA MET A 1 35.04 65.24 65.37
C MET A 1 34.11 64.18 65.90
N LYS A 2 33.94 63.08 65.18
CA LYS A 2 33.57 61.71 65.68
C LYS A 2 33.64 60.77 64.53
N PHE A 3 34.60 59.88 64.58
CA PHE A 3 34.73 58.72 63.66
C PHE A 3 33.73 57.71 64.03
N THR A 4 33.06 57.15 63.05
CA THR A 4 32.23 55.96 63.22
C THR A 4 32.66 54.92 62.17
N HIS A 5 33.08 53.76 62.69
CA HIS A 5 33.54 52.62 61.91
C HIS A 5 32.33 51.92 61.28
N CYS A 6 32.46 51.67 59.99
CA CYS A 6 31.51 50.84 59.28
C CYS A 6 32.14 49.46 59.06
N LEU A 7 31.58 48.40 59.67
CA LEU A 7 31.94 47.00 59.47
C LEU A 7 31.40 46.60 58.13
N ALA A 8 32.23 46.09 57.25
CA ALA A 8 31.81 45.45 56.04
C ALA A 8 31.58 43.95 56.25
N SER A 9 30.34 43.56 56.13
CA SER A 9 29.97 42.13 56.12
C SER A 9 30.13 41.62 54.70
N VAL A 10 31.05 40.66 54.51
CA VAL A 10 31.22 39.92 53.26
C VAL A 10 30.18 38.81 53.22
N ALA A 11 29.17 38.95 52.35
CA ALA A 11 28.22 37.87 52.05
C ALA A 11 28.79 36.99 50.92
N LEU A 12 29.06 35.74 51.27
CA LEU A 12 29.49 34.70 50.34
C LEU A 12 28.26 34.24 49.56
N VAL A 13 28.12 34.62 48.29
CA VAL A 13 27.09 34.15 47.40
C VAL A 13 27.61 32.87 46.74
N SER A 14 27.12 31.70 47.16
CA SER A 14 27.33 30.42 46.49
C SER A 14 26.47 30.40 45.22
N VAL A 15 27.10 30.53 44.05
CA VAL A 15 26.46 30.29 42.75
C VAL A 15 26.34 28.78 42.54
N LEU A 16 25.18 28.25 42.80
CA LEU A 16 24.79 26.92 42.31
C LEU A 16 24.54 27.05 40.79
N GLY A 17 25.51 26.56 40.02
CA GLY A 17 25.35 26.40 38.56
C GLY A 17 24.32 25.35 38.27
N ALA A 18 23.09 25.76 37.96
CA ALA A 18 22.11 24.89 37.29
C ALA A 18 22.54 24.71 35.84
N CYS A 19 23.18 23.57 35.51
CA CYS A 19 23.29 23.10 34.15
C CYS A 19 21.88 22.72 33.67
N GLY A 20 21.12 23.72 33.25
CA GLY A 20 19.93 23.49 32.42
C GLY A 20 20.42 22.98 31.06
N GLY A 21 20.32 21.64 30.85
CA GLY A 21 20.47 21.08 29.54
C GLY A 21 19.41 21.71 28.65
N VAL A 22 19.82 22.50 27.69
CA VAL A 22 18.99 22.90 26.56
C VAL A 22 18.68 21.57 25.83
N GLN A 23 17.56 20.96 26.14
CA GLN A 23 16.96 20.00 25.23
C GLN A 23 16.64 20.80 23.96
N ASN A 24 17.51 20.67 22.97
CA ASN A 24 17.13 20.98 21.60
C ASN A 24 15.92 20.07 21.29
N GLN A 25 14.73 20.59 21.49
CA GLN A 25 13.58 20.08 20.78
C GLN A 25 13.92 20.32 19.31
N VAL A 26 14.40 19.27 18.65
CA VAL A 26 14.34 19.17 17.21
C VAL A 26 12.83 19.19 16.93
N THR A 27 12.33 20.37 16.60
CA THR A 27 10.99 20.47 16.01
C THR A 27 11.13 19.75 14.69
N ASP A 28 10.63 18.50 14.63
CA ASP A 28 10.48 17.79 13.37
C ASP A 28 9.67 18.71 12.45
N VAL A 29 10.37 19.32 11.50
CA VAL A 29 9.72 20.18 10.51
C VAL A 29 8.84 19.27 9.68
N LYS A 30 7.51 19.46 9.76
CA LYS A 30 6.54 18.69 9.00
C LYS A 30 6.86 18.83 7.51
N GLY A 31 7.05 17.68 6.85
CA GLY A 31 7.09 17.61 5.39
C GLY A 31 5.67 17.61 4.78
N PRO A 32 5.55 17.78 3.47
CA PRO A 32 4.26 17.73 2.77
C PRO A 32 3.44 16.48 3.08
N VAL A 33 4.05 15.30 3.19
CA VAL A 33 3.36 14.04 3.48
C VAL A 33 2.74 14.00 4.88
N ASP A 34 3.24 14.77 5.83
CA ASP A 34 2.70 14.83 7.19
C ASP A 34 1.33 15.53 7.27
N TYR A 35 0.96 16.27 6.22
CA TYR A 35 -0.37 16.87 6.07
C TYR A 35 -1.38 15.94 5.40
N VAL A 36 -0.94 14.85 4.79
CA VAL A 36 -1.85 13.91 4.11
C VAL A 36 -2.70 13.17 5.13
N ASN A 37 -4.01 13.23 4.95
CA ASN A 37 -4.99 12.47 5.72
C ASN A 37 -5.75 11.49 4.81
N PRO A 38 -5.33 10.22 4.73
CA PRO A 38 -5.96 9.24 3.86
C PRO A 38 -7.42 8.93 4.20
N TYR A 39 -7.89 9.30 5.41
CA TYR A 39 -9.30 9.11 5.79
C TYR A 39 -10.25 10.16 5.21
N MET A 40 -9.75 11.25 4.62
CA MET A 40 -10.62 12.26 4.01
C MET A 40 -11.46 11.66 2.88
N GLY A 41 -12.79 11.78 2.99
CA GLY A 41 -13.76 11.28 2.01
C GLY A 41 -14.17 9.81 2.22
N ASN A 42 -13.71 9.12 3.28
CA ASN A 42 -14.01 7.71 3.51
C ASN A 42 -15.33 7.45 4.22
N ILE A 43 -15.92 8.46 4.86
CA ILE A 43 -17.10 8.30 5.69
C ILE A 43 -18.35 8.50 4.85
N SER A 44 -19.02 7.41 4.51
CA SER A 44 -20.32 7.42 3.85
C SER A 44 -20.98 6.05 3.94
N HIS A 45 -22.29 6.01 4.16
CA HIS A 45 -23.08 4.79 4.14
C HIS A 45 -23.60 4.44 2.74
N LEU A 46 -23.68 5.40 1.84
CA LEU A 46 -24.26 5.24 0.51
C LEU A 46 -23.20 5.12 -0.58
N LEU A 47 -22.21 5.99 -0.53
CA LEU A 47 -21.14 6.07 -1.50
C LEU A 47 -19.88 6.50 -0.81
N VAL A 48 -18.86 5.65 -0.81
CA VAL A 48 -17.52 5.99 -0.36
C VAL A 48 -16.74 6.55 -1.54
N PRO A 49 -16.49 7.87 -1.60
CA PRO A 49 -15.82 8.48 -2.74
C PRO A 49 -14.34 8.16 -2.80
N THR A 50 -13.71 7.88 -1.65
CA THR A 50 -12.28 7.54 -1.55
C THR A 50 -12.07 6.44 -0.52
N PHE A 51 -10.92 5.77 -0.57
CA PHE A 51 -10.48 4.76 0.39
C PHE A 51 -9.21 5.21 1.10
N PRO A 52 -8.94 4.75 2.34
CA PRO A 52 -7.72 5.05 3.07
C PRO A 52 -6.56 4.21 2.51
N THR A 53 -6.09 4.56 1.31
CA THR A 53 -5.14 3.76 0.54
C THR A 53 -3.71 3.97 1.04
N ILE A 54 -2.94 2.89 1.09
CA ILE A 54 -1.51 2.88 1.38
C ILE A 54 -0.81 2.44 0.10
N HIS A 55 0.00 3.33 -0.48
CA HIS A 55 0.69 3.10 -1.74
C HIS A 55 1.83 4.10 -1.93
N LEU A 56 2.71 3.88 -2.90
CA LEU A 56 3.62 4.90 -3.40
C LEU A 56 3.03 5.61 -4.63
N PRO A 57 3.54 6.78 -5.03
CA PRO A 57 3.03 7.48 -6.21
C PRO A 57 2.94 6.58 -7.44
N ASN A 58 1.75 6.48 -8.03
CA ASN A 58 1.45 5.69 -9.22
C ASN A 58 1.90 4.21 -9.16
N SER A 59 2.03 3.64 -7.95
CA SER A 59 2.54 2.27 -7.78
C SER A 59 1.52 1.22 -8.22
N MET A 60 2.02 0.09 -8.74
CA MET A 60 1.21 -1.09 -9.03
C MET A 60 0.56 -1.63 -7.75
N LEU A 61 1.33 -1.70 -6.67
CA LEU A 61 0.86 -2.18 -5.39
C LEU A 61 0.20 -1.07 -4.59
N ARG A 62 -1.05 -1.28 -4.25
CA ARG A 62 -1.80 -0.46 -3.31
C ARG A 62 -2.69 -1.35 -2.46
N VAL A 63 -2.89 -0.98 -1.23
CA VAL A 63 -3.79 -1.65 -0.29
C VAL A 63 -4.62 -0.63 0.49
N TYR A 64 -5.74 -1.07 1.03
CA TYR A 64 -6.43 -0.39 2.12
C TYR A 64 -7.00 -1.44 3.07
N PRO A 65 -7.16 -1.15 4.36
CA PRO A 65 -7.77 -2.07 5.32
C PRO A 65 -9.21 -2.37 4.88
N GLU A 66 -9.49 -3.65 4.59
CA GLU A 66 -10.79 -4.04 4.04
C GLU A 66 -11.84 -4.12 5.14
N ARG A 67 -12.97 -3.45 4.92
CA ARG A 67 -14.09 -3.36 5.86
C ARG A 67 -15.41 -3.52 5.13
N ALA A 68 -16.48 -3.89 5.86
CA ALA A 68 -17.83 -3.91 5.30
C ALA A 68 -18.28 -2.51 4.88
N ASP A 69 -18.02 -1.53 5.72
CA ASP A 69 -18.10 -0.10 5.46
C ASP A 69 -17.10 0.65 6.37
N TYR A 70 -16.88 1.95 6.17
CA TYR A 70 -15.89 2.72 6.93
C TYR A 70 -16.43 3.28 8.26
N THR A 71 -17.55 2.78 8.72
CA THR A 71 -18.10 3.02 10.06
C THR A 71 -18.01 1.79 10.95
N THR A 72 -17.60 0.63 10.39
CA THR A 72 -17.43 -0.61 11.17
C THR A 72 -16.09 -0.65 11.88
N ASP A 73 -16.06 -1.32 13.00
CA ASP A 73 -14.90 -1.65 13.82
C ASP A 73 -14.27 -3.03 13.46
N MET A 74 -14.68 -3.62 12.33
CA MET A 74 -14.20 -4.93 11.89
C MET A 74 -13.38 -4.83 10.62
N LEU A 75 -12.20 -5.47 10.62
CA LEU A 75 -11.36 -5.71 9.45
C LEU A 75 -11.58 -7.12 8.91
N ASN A 76 -11.61 -7.28 7.59
CA ASN A 76 -11.78 -8.57 6.90
C ASN A 76 -10.44 -9.11 6.37
N GLY A 77 -9.59 -9.60 7.27
CA GLY A 77 -8.21 -9.97 6.94
C GLY A 77 -7.35 -8.74 6.64
N LEU A 78 -6.10 -8.97 6.26
CA LEU A 78 -5.14 -7.95 5.84
C LEU A 78 -4.94 -8.05 4.33
N PRO A 79 -5.10 -6.95 3.57
CA PRO A 79 -5.03 -6.98 2.11
C PRO A 79 -3.58 -7.16 1.64
N LEU A 80 -3.39 -7.91 0.54
CA LEU A 80 -2.09 -8.00 -0.14
C LEU A 80 -2.04 -7.15 -1.41
N ILE A 81 -3.15 -7.00 -2.11
CA ILE A 81 -3.33 -6.02 -3.20
C ILE A 81 -4.79 -5.73 -3.41
N VAL A 82 -5.10 -4.48 -3.72
CA VAL A 82 -6.42 -4.05 -4.19
C VAL A 82 -6.31 -3.64 -5.66
N THR A 83 -7.07 -4.31 -6.51
CA THR A 83 -7.01 -4.16 -7.97
C THR A 83 -8.16 -3.37 -8.58
N SER A 84 -9.17 -3.02 -7.76
CA SER A 84 -10.30 -2.21 -8.21
C SER A 84 -10.77 -1.26 -7.13
N HIS A 85 -11.46 -0.20 -7.55
CA HIS A 85 -11.96 0.84 -6.66
C HIS A 85 -12.97 0.36 -5.61
N ARG A 86 -13.79 -0.62 -5.94
CA ARG A 86 -14.87 -1.11 -5.06
C ARG A 86 -14.80 -2.62 -4.84
N GLY A 87 -13.69 -3.20 -5.27
CA GLY A 87 -13.45 -4.62 -5.10
C GLY A 87 -12.83 -4.94 -3.76
N SER A 88 -12.99 -6.18 -3.36
CA SER A 88 -12.19 -6.77 -2.29
C SER A 88 -10.74 -6.89 -2.72
N SER A 89 -9.86 -7.06 -1.75
CA SER A 89 -8.47 -7.45 -2.00
C SER A 89 -8.39 -8.74 -2.82
N ALA A 90 -7.41 -8.83 -3.71
CA ALA A 90 -7.20 -10.04 -4.51
C ALA A 90 -6.76 -11.21 -3.63
N PHE A 91 -5.88 -10.96 -2.68
CA PHE A 91 -5.44 -11.90 -1.66
C PHE A 91 -5.64 -11.30 -0.29
N ASN A 92 -5.80 -12.17 0.72
CA ASN A 92 -5.80 -11.77 2.13
C ASN A 92 -4.76 -12.54 2.91
N LEU A 93 -4.19 -11.87 3.89
CA LEU A 93 -3.39 -12.43 4.95
C LEU A 93 -4.21 -12.43 6.25
N SER A 94 -4.28 -13.55 6.94
CA SER A 94 -4.95 -13.67 8.23
C SER A 94 -3.98 -14.27 9.27
N PRO A 95 -3.27 -13.43 10.06
CA PRO A 95 -2.49 -13.88 11.20
C PRO A 95 -3.42 -14.37 12.33
N TYR A 96 -3.08 -15.47 13.00
CA TYR A 96 -3.97 -16.05 13.97
C TYR A 96 -3.21 -16.84 15.05
N GLN A 97 -3.76 -16.83 16.28
CA GLN A 97 -3.34 -17.68 17.39
C GLN A 97 -4.54 -18.46 17.91
N GLY A 98 -4.61 -19.77 17.67
CA GLY A 98 -5.69 -20.63 18.12
C GLY A 98 -5.94 -21.84 17.24
N ASP A 99 -7.02 -22.58 17.49
CA ASP A 99 -7.29 -23.90 16.93
C ASP A 99 -8.28 -23.92 15.74
N LYS A 100 -8.90 -22.76 15.42
CA LYS A 100 -9.95 -22.68 14.41
C LYS A 100 -9.52 -21.89 13.19
N LEU A 101 -8.80 -22.53 12.30
CA LEU A 101 -8.32 -21.91 11.07
C LEU A 101 -9.45 -21.63 10.08
N ARG A 102 -9.39 -20.47 9.44
CA ARG A 102 -10.35 -20.03 8.38
C ARG A 102 -9.60 -19.28 7.29
N PRO A 103 -10.07 -19.36 6.02
CA PRO A 103 -9.41 -18.66 4.91
C PRO A 103 -9.25 -17.16 5.11
N VAL A 104 -10.25 -16.51 5.70
CA VAL A 104 -10.25 -15.11 6.06
C VAL A 104 -10.81 -14.97 7.48
N ILE A 105 -10.13 -14.22 8.33
CA ILE A 105 -10.56 -13.91 9.68
C ILE A 105 -11.00 -12.44 9.72
N ALA A 106 -12.17 -12.19 10.32
CA ALA A 106 -12.61 -10.85 10.65
C ALA A 106 -12.11 -10.51 12.06
N TYR A 107 -11.53 -9.32 12.21
CA TYR A 107 -10.93 -8.85 13.46
C TYR A 107 -11.62 -7.60 13.95
N SER A 108 -11.92 -7.52 15.25
CA SER A 108 -12.01 -6.23 15.92
C SER A 108 -10.62 -5.59 15.98
N TYR A 109 -10.53 -4.27 15.97
CA TYR A 109 -9.24 -3.59 15.92
C TYR A 109 -9.23 -2.29 16.68
N ASP A 110 -8.05 -1.88 17.13
CA ASP A 110 -7.79 -0.61 17.81
C ASP A 110 -6.42 -0.04 17.41
N ASN A 111 -6.14 1.18 17.87
CA ASN A 111 -4.87 1.87 17.69
C ASN A 111 -4.38 1.93 16.24
N GLU A 112 -5.31 2.16 15.31
CA GLU A 112 -4.99 2.24 13.87
C GLU A 112 -4.19 3.50 13.54
N ILE A 113 -3.03 3.32 12.91
CA ILE A 113 -2.21 4.38 12.32
C ILE A 113 -2.12 4.11 10.83
N LEU A 114 -2.58 5.07 10.02
CA LEU A 114 -2.56 4.97 8.57
C LEU A 114 -1.91 6.22 7.95
N LYS A 115 -0.84 5.98 7.21
CA LYS A 115 -0.10 6.97 6.41
C LYS A 115 -0.02 6.48 4.96
N PRO A 116 0.24 7.32 3.99
CA PRO A 116 0.41 6.88 2.60
C PRO A 116 1.43 5.75 2.41
N TYR A 117 2.43 5.68 3.26
CA TYR A 117 3.60 4.80 3.20
C TYR A 117 3.72 3.81 4.36
N TYR A 118 2.76 3.80 5.30
CA TYR A 118 2.83 2.99 6.52
C TYR A 118 1.45 2.71 7.09
N TYR A 119 1.29 1.51 7.62
CA TYR A 119 0.10 1.10 8.35
C TYR A 119 0.49 0.36 9.62
N GLU A 120 -0.25 0.60 10.71
CA GLU A 120 -0.13 -0.11 11.97
C GLU A 120 -1.52 -0.26 12.59
N VAL A 121 -1.79 -1.43 13.18
CA VAL A 121 -3.06 -1.73 13.84
C VAL A 121 -2.86 -2.82 14.88
N ILE A 122 -3.67 -2.82 15.93
CA ILE A 122 -3.80 -3.94 16.88
C ILE A 122 -5.10 -4.68 16.55
N LEU A 123 -5.01 -5.99 16.34
CA LEU A 123 -6.15 -6.91 16.21
C LEU A 123 -6.51 -7.35 17.62
N ASP A 124 -7.63 -6.80 18.17
CA ASP A 124 -7.90 -6.82 19.60
C ASP A 124 -8.10 -8.21 20.20
N ASP A 125 -9.00 -9.00 19.61
CA ASP A 125 -9.35 -10.33 20.16
C ASP A 125 -8.16 -11.30 20.11
N GLU A 126 -7.28 -11.15 19.16
CA GLU A 126 -6.07 -11.93 18.98
C GLU A 126 -4.86 -11.33 19.70
N GLU A 127 -4.94 -10.08 20.15
CA GLU A 127 -3.81 -9.31 20.70
C GLU A 127 -2.57 -9.32 19.75
N ILE A 128 -2.84 -9.25 18.45
CA ILE A 128 -1.80 -9.27 17.41
C ILE A 128 -1.56 -7.85 16.91
N LYS A 129 -0.31 -7.41 16.98
CA LYS A 129 0.08 -6.12 16.39
C LYS A 129 0.60 -6.31 14.98
N VAL A 130 0.05 -5.57 14.05
CA VAL A 130 0.41 -5.62 12.63
C VAL A 130 1.00 -4.28 12.20
N LYS A 131 2.12 -4.35 11.47
CA LYS A 131 2.73 -3.21 10.79
C LYS A 131 2.95 -3.55 9.33
N TYR A 132 2.86 -2.53 8.46
CA TYR A 132 2.98 -2.70 7.02
C TYR A 132 3.65 -1.50 6.36
N ALA A 133 4.48 -1.76 5.35
CA ALA A 133 5.04 -0.73 4.48
C ALA A 133 5.16 -1.24 3.03
N PRO A 134 4.72 -0.44 2.03
CA PRO A 134 4.77 -0.80 0.62
C PRO A 134 6.05 -0.32 -0.07
N SER A 135 6.39 -0.99 -1.18
CA SER A 135 7.18 -0.50 -2.30
C SER A 135 6.29 -0.39 -3.55
N HIS A 136 6.86 -0.34 -4.77
CA HIS A 136 6.07 -0.22 -5.99
C HIS A 136 5.35 -1.51 -6.41
N GLN A 137 6.00 -2.67 -6.24
CA GLN A 137 5.51 -3.99 -6.66
C GLN A 137 5.64 -5.04 -5.54
N SER A 138 6.05 -4.62 -4.37
CA SER A 138 6.30 -5.47 -3.20
C SER A 138 5.99 -4.75 -1.91
N ALA A 139 5.83 -5.49 -0.82
CA ALA A 139 5.62 -4.92 0.50
C ALA A 139 6.07 -5.87 1.62
N LEU A 140 6.13 -5.32 2.81
CA LEU A 140 6.52 -6.00 4.03
C LEU A 140 5.46 -5.86 5.10
N TYR A 141 5.03 -6.98 5.66
CA TYR A 141 4.29 -7.08 6.92
C TYR A 141 5.23 -7.49 8.06
N GLN A 142 5.11 -6.84 9.20
CA GLN A 142 5.64 -7.29 10.48
C GLN A 142 4.48 -7.59 11.41
N ILE A 143 4.43 -8.79 11.96
CA ILE A 143 3.35 -9.29 12.78
C ILE A 143 3.90 -9.74 14.12
N GLU A 144 3.43 -9.08 15.19
CA GLU A 144 3.88 -9.32 16.56
C GLU A 144 2.76 -10.02 17.33
N TYR A 145 3.07 -11.18 17.91
CA TYR A 145 2.16 -12.04 18.68
C TYR A 145 2.41 -11.88 20.16
N SER A 146 1.35 -11.67 20.95
CA SER A 146 1.46 -11.49 22.41
C SER A 146 1.27 -12.79 23.18
N GLN A 147 0.44 -13.71 22.71
CA GLN A 147 0.05 -14.92 23.42
C GLN A 147 1.08 -16.03 23.18
N GLN A 148 1.95 -16.26 24.16
CA GLN A 148 3.13 -17.15 24.03
C GLN A 148 2.80 -18.65 24.13
N ASP A 149 1.61 -19.01 24.61
CA ASP A 149 1.16 -20.39 24.86
C ASP A 149 0.21 -20.90 23.77
N LYS A 150 0.00 -20.13 22.73
CA LYS A 150 -0.87 -20.51 21.61
C LYS A 150 -0.08 -20.75 20.32
N PRO A 151 -0.52 -21.69 19.48
CA PRO A 151 0.08 -21.90 18.17
C PRO A 151 -0.10 -20.67 17.29
N VAL A 152 0.91 -20.40 16.46
CA VAL A 152 1.01 -19.21 15.61
C VAL A 152 0.81 -19.60 14.16
N TYR A 153 -0.19 -19.03 13.52
CA TYR A 153 -0.54 -19.32 12.13
C TYR A 153 -0.60 -18.06 11.29
N MET A 154 -0.32 -18.22 10.00
CA MET A 154 -0.64 -17.27 8.95
C MET A 154 -1.38 -17.99 7.83
N MET A 155 -2.59 -17.54 7.52
CA MET A 155 -3.37 -17.99 6.39
C MET A 155 -3.24 -16.99 5.26
N ILE A 156 -2.89 -17.47 4.08
CA ILE A 156 -2.81 -16.68 2.84
C ILE A 156 -3.88 -17.22 1.90
N ASN A 157 -4.88 -16.41 1.64
CA ASN A 157 -6.06 -16.81 0.86
C ASN A 157 -6.03 -16.19 -0.54
N SER A 158 -6.27 -17.01 -1.56
CA SER A 158 -6.70 -16.55 -2.88
C SER A 158 -8.20 -16.74 -3.00
N ARG A 159 -8.94 -15.65 -3.19
CA ARG A 159 -10.42 -15.71 -3.21
C ARG A 159 -10.98 -16.42 -4.44
N ASN A 160 -10.23 -16.46 -5.53
CA ASN A 160 -10.61 -17.13 -6.78
C ASN A 160 -9.36 -17.36 -7.64
N GLY A 161 -8.67 -18.44 -7.41
CA GLY A 161 -7.43 -18.75 -8.15
C GLY A 161 -6.78 -20.00 -7.63
N ALA A 162 -5.45 -20.03 -7.66
CA ALA A 162 -4.66 -21.11 -7.12
C ALA A 162 -3.64 -20.60 -6.13
N ILE A 163 -3.33 -21.40 -5.13
CA ILE A 163 -2.29 -21.12 -4.14
C ILE A 163 -1.43 -22.36 -3.93
N LYS A 164 -0.14 -22.16 -3.79
CA LYS A 164 0.88 -23.19 -3.55
C LYS A 164 1.60 -22.87 -2.25
N ALA A 165 1.89 -23.91 -1.49
CA ALA A 165 2.56 -23.81 -0.20
C ALA A 165 3.70 -24.85 -0.10
N GLY A 166 4.91 -24.40 0.22
CA GLY A 166 6.06 -25.30 0.39
C GLY A 166 7.30 -24.55 0.86
N ASP A 167 8.10 -25.19 1.72
CA ASP A 167 9.43 -24.74 2.17
C ASP A 167 9.48 -23.27 2.67
N GLY A 168 8.44 -22.84 3.39
CA GLY A 168 8.36 -21.46 3.92
C GLY A 168 8.00 -20.40 2.88
N VAL A 169 7.60 -20.82 1.68
CA VAL A 169 7.16 -19.97 0.58
C VAL A 169 5.69 -20.23 0.29
N VAL A 170 4.94 -19.15 0.00
CA VAL A 170 3.61 -19.22 -0.57
C VAL A 170 3.61 -18.46 -1.88
N SER A 171 3.07 -19.08 -2.93
CA SER A 171 2.90 -18.44 -4.24
C SER A 171 1.54 -18.81 -4.84
N GLY A 172 1.18 -18.16 -5.92
CA GLY A 172 -0.05 -18.46 -6.61
C GLY A 172 -0.59 -17.29 -7.42
N TYR A 173 -1.84 -17.42 -7.83
CA TYR A 173 -2.52 -16.34 -8.55
C TYR A 173 -3.97 -16.19 -8.09
N GLN A 174 -4.51 -15.02 -8.32
CA GLN A 174 -5.95 -14.80 -8.30
C GLN A 174 -6.42 -14.41 -9.70
N GLN A 175 -7.48 -15.05 -10.14
CA GLN A 175 -8.17 -14.74 -11.39
C GLN A 175 -9.03 -13.51 -11.18
N LEU A 176 -8.83 -12.51 -12.03
CA LEU A 176 -9.64 -11.30 -12.17
C LEU A 176 -10.52 -11.41 -13.42
N GLU A 177 -11.26 -10.35 -13.74
CA GLU A 177 -12.05 -10.26 -14.95
C GLU A 177 -11.17 -10.25 -16.22
N ASN A 178 -11.76 -10.53 -17.37
CA ASN A 178 -11.13 -10.48 -18.70
C ASN A 178 -9.79 -11.25 -18.78
N ASN A 179 -9.72 -12.44 -18.19
CA ASN A 179 -8.53 -13.29 -18.15
C ASN A 179 -7.29 -12.65 -17.53
N THR A 180 -7.43 -11.52 -16.87
CA THR A 180 -6.35 -10.91 -16.10
C THR A 180 -6.06 -11.74 -14.86
N ARG A 181 -4.80 -11.95 -14.55
CA ARG A 181 -4.34 -12.60 -13.32
C ARG A 181 -3.43 -11.68 -12.56
N VAL A 182 -3.55 -11.68 -11.25
CA VAL A 182 -2.51 -11.15 -10.36
C VAL A 182 -1.83 -12.32 -9.68
N TYR A 183 -0.51 -12.33 -9.73
CA TYR A 183 0.36 -13.36 -9.15
C TYR A 183 0.98 -12.83 -7.87
N LEU A 184 1.24 -13.74 -6.95
CA LEU A 184 1.77 -13.48 -5.63
C LEU A 184 2.96 -14.41 -5.35
N TYR A 185 3.99 -13.89 -4.68
CA TYR A 185 5.07 -14.64 -4.10
C TYR A 185 5.41 -14.09 -2.72
N ILE A 186 5.38 -14.93 -1.67
CA ILE A 186 5.59 -14.57 -0.27
C ILE A 186 6.71 -15.39 0.34
N GLU A 187 7.55 -14.76 1.15
CA GLU A 187 8.56 -15.37 2.01
C GLU A 187 8.44 -14.84 3.44
N SER A 188 8.80 -15.66 4.43
CA SER A 188 8.95 -15.27 5.84
C SER A 188 10.40 -15.28 6.29
N ASP A 189 10.75 -14.42 7.26
CA ASP A 189 12.07 -14.40 7.89
C ASP A 189 12.27 -15.54 8.89
N VAL A 190 11.16 -16.06 9.42
CA VAL A 190 11.15 -17.22 10.33
C VAL A 190 10.66 -18.44 9.55
N ALA A 191 11.40 -19.53 9.59
CA ALA A 191 10.97 -20.77 8.95
C ALA A 191 9.74 -21.34 9.67
N PRO A 192 8.61 -21.59 8.98
CA PRO A 192 7.49 -22.31 9.56
C PRO A 192 7.88 -23.76 9.88
N ILE A 193 7.32 -24.33 10.94
CA ILE A 193 7.49 -25.74 11.28
C ILE A 193 6.64 -26.65 10.39
N GLU A 194 5.52 -26.11 9.87
CA GLU A 194 4.64 -26.79 8.92
C GLU A 194 4.13 -25.77 7.89
N THR A 195 4.02 -26.23 6.65
CA THR A 195 3.39 -25.45 5.57
C THR A 195 2.54 -26.37 4.72
N GLY A 196 1.29 -26.01 4.49
CA GLY A 196 0.34 -26.82 3.73
C GLY A 196 -0.90 -26.02 3.30
N ILE A 197 -1.94 -26.74 2.96
CA ILE A 197 -3.21 -26.17 2.51
C ILE A 197 -4.26 -26.28 3.61
N LEU A 198 -5.08 -25.26 3.76
CA LEU A 198 -6.23 -25.32 4.65
C LEU A 198 -7.30 -26.26 4.10
N ALA A 199 -7.60 -27.32 4.86
CA ALA A 199 -8.65 -28.28 4.55
C ALA A 199 -9.45 -28.56 5.83
N ASP A 200 -10.77 -28.42 5.77
CA ASP A 200 -11.70 -28.70 6.88
C ASP A 200 -11.30 -28.04 8.22
N GLY A 201 -10.79 -26.78 8.13
CA GLY A 201 -10.39 -26.02 9.30
C GLY A 201 -9.05 -26.43 9.92
N LYS A 202 -8.26 -27.23 9.23
CA LYS A 202 -6.94 -27.72 9.66
C LYS A 202 -5.93 -27.57 8.53
N ILE A 203 -4.63 -27.61 8.88
CA ILE A 203 -3.56 -27.69 7.90
C ILE A 203 -3.40 -29.12 7.40
N ASP A 204 -3.45 -29.28 6.07
CA ASP A 204 -3.08 -30.48 5.35
C ASP A 204 -1.67 -30.30 4.82
N VAL A 205 -0.68 -30.87 5.51
CA VAL A 205 0.75 -30.73 5.18
C VAL A 205 1.17 -31.56 3.96
N ASP A 206 0.38 -32.57 3.59
CA ASP A 206 0.64 -33.41 2.40
C ASP A 206 0.18 -32.71 1.13
N LYS A 207 -0.80 -31.84 1.24
CA LYS A 207 -1.33 -31.05 0.14
C LYS A 207 -0.51 -29.79 -0.04
N LYS A 208 0.05 -29.58 -1.24
CA LYS A 208 0.93 -28.44 -1.56
C LYS A 208 0.28 -27.38 -2.45
N GLU A 209 -0.89 -27.65 -2.98
CA GLU A 209 -1.63 -26.68 -3.80
C GLU A 209 -3.15 -26.82 -3.64
N ALA A 210 -3.85 -25.72 -3.86
CA ALA A 210 -5.31 -25.69 -3.95
C ALA A 210 -5.73 -24.68 -5.02
N GLU A 211 -6.86 -24.93 -5.65
CA GLU A 211 -7.46 -24.07 -6.65
C GLU A 211 -8.95 -23.86 -6.37
N GLY A 212 -9.49 -22.74 -6.84
CA GLY A 212 -10.90 -22.40 -6.74
C GLY A 212 -11.17 -21.30 -5.69
N ARG A 213 -12.41 -21.28 -5.22
CA ARG A 213 -12.84 -20.28 -4.23
C ARG A 213 -12.21 -20.57 -2.87
N ASN A 214 -11.62 -19.53 -2.28
CA ASN A 214 -10.99 -19.61 -0.96
C ASN A 214 -9.87 -20.66 -0.87
N ALA A 215 -9.10 -20.85 -1.95
CA ALA A 215 -7.85 -21.59 -1.89
C ALA A 215 -6.92 -20.87 -0.88
N CYS A 216 -6.47 -21.59 0.14
CA CYS A 216 -5.77 -21.01 1.27
C CYS A 216 -4.55 -21.84 1.67
N ALA A 217 -3.39 -21.20 1.68
CA ALA A 217 -2.16 -21.73 2.26
C ALA A 217 -2.10 -21.38 3.76
N VAL A 218 -1.49 -22.26 4.54
CA VAL A 218 -1.25 -22.07 5.96
C VAL A 218 0.24 -22.24 6.24
N MET A 219 0.82 -21.29 6.94
CA MET A 219 2.12 -21.37 7.58
C MET A 219 1.91 -21.50 9.09
N HIS A 220 2.45 -22.55 9.70
CA HIS A 220 2.46 -22.78 11.14
C HIS A 220 3.86 -22.55 11.68
N PHE A 221 4.01 -21.67 12.64
CA PHE A 221 5.29 -21.33 13.27
C PHE A 221 5.41 -21.98 14.64
N ALA A 222 6.63 -22.10 15.15
CA ALA A 222 6.88 -22.70 16.45
C ALA A 222 6.16 -21.94 17.57
N ASP A 223 5.71 -22.68 18.58
CA ASP A 223 5.11 -22.09 19.78
C ASP A 223 6.05 -21.06 20.42
N GLY A 224 5.46 -19.96 20.87
CA GLY A 224 6.24 -18.86 21.45
C GLY A 224 6.93 -17.95 20.42
N THR A 225 6.70 -18.12 19.12
CA THR A 225 7.14 -17.16 18.11
C THR A 225 6.51 -15.80 18.37
N LYS A 226 7.36 -14.78 18.59
CA LYS A 226 6.91 -13.43 18.98
C LYS A 226 6.67 -12.53 17.77
N THR A 227 7.49 -12.65 16.75
CA THR A 227 7.43 -11.79 15.57
C THR A 227 7.70 -12.61 14.33
N VAL A 228 6.92 -12.39 13.30
CA VAL A 228 7.16 -12.90 11.96
C VAL A 228 7.09 -11.74 10.98
N ASN A 229 8.11 -11.61 10.15
CA ASN A 229 8.10 -10.67 9.04
C ASN A 229 7.82 -11.43 7.75
N LEU A 230 6.85 -10.94 6.97
CA LEU A 230 6.50 -11.46 5.65
C LEU A 230 6.81 -10.40 4.61
N ARG A 231 7.64 -10.72 3.64
CA ARG A 231 7.80 -9.90 2.44
C ARG A 231 7.17 -10.58 1.24
N TYR A 232 6.56 -9.79 0.37
CA TYR A 232 5.91 -10.32 -0.80
C TYR A 232 6.04 -9.42 -2.01
N GLY A 233 6.00 -10.04 -3.19
CA GLY A 233 5.92 -9.37 -4.47
C GLY A 233 4.67 -9.76 -5.22
N ILE A 234 4.18 -8.87 -6.07
CA ILE A 234 3.05 -9.06 -6.97
C ILE A 234 3.50 -8.90 -8.42
N SER A 235 2.73 -9.48 -9.34
CA SER A 235 2.93 -9.35 -10.78
C SER A 235 1.63 -9.56 -11.54
N PHE A 236 1.47 -8.93 -12.69
CA PHE A 236 0.44 -9.28 -13.66
C PHE A 236 0.96 -10.20 -14.78
N ILE A 237 2.24 -10.57 -14.73
CA ILE A 237 2.90 -11.40 -15.75
C ILE A 237 3.01 -12.86 -15.31
N SER A 238 3.63 -13.16 -14.17
CA SER A 238 3.84 -14.52 -13.66
C SER A 238 4.28 -14.58 -12.20
N GLU A 239 4.25 -15.79 -11.59
CA GLU A 239 4.79 -16.02 -10.24
C GLU A 239 6.30 -15.73 -10.18
N GLU A 240 7.06 -16.10 -11.22
CA GLU A 240 8.51 -15.82 -11.31
C GLU A 240 8.78 -14.32 -11.37
N GLN A 241 7.92 -13.55 -12.06
CA GLN A 241 8.05 -12.11 -12.09
C GLN A 241 7.72 -11.49 -10.74
N ALA A 242 6.68 -11.97 -10.03
CA ALA A 242 6.37 -11.56 -8.66
C ALA A 242 7.57 -11.77 -7.71
N LYS A 243 8.26 -12.93 -7.83
CA LYS A 243 9.50 -13.21 -7.10
C LYS A 243 10.62 -12.23 -7.45
N LYS A 244 10.83 -11.95 -8.74
CA LYS A 244 11.85 -10.98 -9.18
C LYS A 244 11.56 -9.57 -8.66
N ASN A 245 10.30 -9.13 -8.70
CA ASN A 245 9.86 -7.85 -8.18
C ASN A 245 10.19 -7.74 -6.68
N LEU A 246 9.87 -8.79 -5.91
CA LEU A 246 10.21 -8.86 -4.50
C LEU A 246 11.72 -8.75 -4.25
N GLN A 247 12.52 -9.56 -4.94
CA GLN A 247 13.97 -9.61 -4.73
C GLN A 247 14.67 -8.29 -5.12
N ARG A 248 14.16 -7.62 -6.14
CA ARG A 248 14.67 -6.32 -6.60
C ARG A 248 14.39 -5.20 -5.59
N GLU A 249 13.18 -5.16 -5.03
CA GLU A 249 12.72 -4.03 -4.21
C GLU A 249 13.00 -4.20 -2.72
N LEU A 250 12.95 -5.42 -2.20
CA LEU A 250 13.03 -5.75 -0.78
C LEU A 250 14.10 -6.82 -0.54
N PRO A 251 15.39 -6.44 -0.46
CA PRO A 251 16.47 -7.38 -0.21
C PRO A 251 16.46 -7.93 1.23
N ASP A 252 15.83 -7.24 2.16
CA ASP A 252 15.79 -7.59 3.58
C ASP A 252 14.39 -7.41 4.20
N TYR A 253 14.28 -7.58 5.52
CA TYR A 253 13.04 -7.46 6.29
C TYR A 253 13.02 -6.18 7.17
N ASN A 254 13.66 -5.11 6.74
CA ASN A 254 13.74 -3.88 7.51
C ASN A 254 12.53 -2.96 7.23
N LEU A 255 11.43 -3.20 7.94
CA LEU A 255 10.18 -2.43 7.80
C LEU A 255 10.39 -0.93 8.04
N ARG A 256 11.20 -0.56 9.04
CA ARG A 256 11.45 0.86 9.36
C ARG A 256 12.15 1.59 8.22
N ALA A 257 13.17 0.96 7.64
CA ALA A 257 13.88 1.54 6.50
C ALA A 257 12.97 1.66 5.27
N LEU A 258 12.10 0.65 5.04
CA LEU A 258 11.15 0.68 3.94
C LEU A 258 10.12 1.81 4.11
N ALA A 259 9.55 1.96 5.31
CA ALA A 259 8.60 3.03 5.62
C ALA A 259 9.23 4.42 5.47
N GLU A 260 10.47 4.59 5.95
CA GLU A 260 11.19 5.86 5.80
C GLU A 260 11.50 6.19 4.33
N LYS A 261 11.88 5.19 3.53
CA LYS A 261 12.04 5.34 2.08
C LYS A 261 10.72 5.77 1.42
N GLY A 262 9.60 5.14 1.81
CA GLY A 262 8.28 5.50 1.31
C GLY A 262 7.89 6.93 1.69
N ARG A 263 8.19 7.37 2.91
CA ARG A 263 8.00 8.75 3.36
C ARG A 263 8.77 9.75 2.48
N GLN A 264 10.04 9.48 2.23
CA GLN A 264 10.89 10.34 1.38
C GLN A 264 10.40 10.41 -0.06
N ILE A 265 9.93 9.29 -0.63
CA ILE A 265 9.33 9.27 -1.97
C ILE A 265 8.10 10.17 -2.02
N TRP A 266 7.22 10.09 -1.01
CA TRP A 266 6.05 10.93 -0.92
C TRP A 266 6.38 12.41 -0.67
N ASP A 267 7.30 12.73 0.22
CA ASP A 267 7.74 14.10 0.45
C ASP A 267 8.27 14.72 -0.84
N LYS A 268 9.06 13.97 -1.61
CA LYS A 268 9.55 14.42 -2.91
C LYS A 268 8.41 14.68 -3.89
N ALA A 269 7.48 13.73 -4.07
CA ALA A 269 6.37 13.87 -5.04
C ALA A 269 5.41 15.02 -4.69
N LEU A 270 5.18 15.26 -3.40
CA LEU A 270 4.29 16.33 -2.95
C LEU A 270 4.98 17.71 -2.88
N SER A 271 6.31 17.76 -2.88
CA SER A 271 7.07 19.00 -2.76
C SER A 271 7.14 19.83 -4.05
N ASP A 272 6.66 19.30 -5.17
CA ASP A 272 6.51 20.07 -6.41
C ASP A 272 5.51 21.23 -6.25
N ILE A 273 4.62 21.14 -5.26
CA ILE A 273 3.74 22.24 -4.86
C ILE A 273 4.03 22.60 -3.40
N GLN A 274 4.65 23.76 -3.21
CA GLN A 274 4.95 24.30 -1.88
C GLN A 274 3.97 25.42 -1.54
N VAL A 275 3.41 25.38 -0.33
CA VAL A 275 2.42 26.36 0.14
C VAL A 275 2.90 27.01 1.42
N GLU A 276 2.94 28.35 1.40
CA GLU A 276 3.18 29.16 2.57
C GLU A 276 1.86 29.80 3.06
N GLY A 277 1.68 29.89 4.36
CA GLY A 277 0.46 30.43 4.97
C GLY A 277 -0.69 29.40 4.97
N GLY A 278 -1.93 29.89 5.09
CA GLY A 278 -3.12 29.06 5.26
C GLY A 278 -3.21 28.36 6.62
N SER A 279 -4.32 27.74 6.91
CA SER A 279 -4.52 26.91 8.12
C SER A 279 -3.94 25.51 7.93
N GLU A 280 -3.75 24.78 9.03
CA GLU A 280 -3.38 23.35 8.98
C GLU A 280 -4.42 22.53 8.19
N THR A 281 -5.70 22.88 8.31
CA THR A 281 -6.79 22.23 7.56
C THR A 281 -6.66 22.50 6.05
N ASP A 282 -6.34 23.72 5.64
CA ASP A 282 -6.16 24.04 4.21
C ASP A 282 -5.00 23.24 3.62
N LYS A 283 -3.89 23.10 4.37
CA LYS A 283 -2.76 22.28 3.96
C LYS A 283 -3.12 20.78 3.90
N GLN A 284 -3.90 20.28 4.86
CA GLN A 284 -4.41 18.91 4.81
C GLN A 284 -5.27 18.67 3.56
N VAL A 285 -6.19 19.57 3.25
CA VAL A 285 -7.04 19.46 2.05
C VAL A 285 -6.20 19.44 0.79
N LEU A 286 -5.25 20.38 0.67
CA LEU A 286 -4.39 20.49 -0.51
C LEU A 286 -3.52 19.21 -0.70
N TYR A 287 -2.72 18.85 0.32
CA TYR A 287 -1.80 17.73 0.19
C TYR A 287 -2.51 16.38 0.12
N THR A 288 -3.68 16.24 0.74
CA THR A 288 -4.50 15.03 0.56
C THR A 288 -5.09 14.95 -0.85
N SER A 289 -5.53 16.08 -1.41
CA SER A 289 -6.01 16.12 -2.80
C SER A 289 -4.87 15.79 -3.78
N LEU A 290 -3.68 16.34 -3.56
CA LEU A 290 -2.51 16.02 -4.37
C LEU A 290 -2.10 14.55 -4.25
N TYR A 291 -2.09 13.98 -3.03
CA TYR A 291 -1.90 12.55 -2.81
C TYR A 291 -2.88 11.70 -3.63
N ARG A 292 -4.17 12.09 -3.73
CA ARG A 292 -5.17 11.39 -4.55
C ARG A 292 -4.86 11.44 -6.04
N VAL A 293 -4.23 12.51 -6.53
CA VAL A 293 -3.79 12.60 -7.94
C VAL A 293 -2.74 11.52 -8.28
N PHE A 294 -1.89 11.15 -7.32
CA PHE A 294 -0.87 10.12 -7.48
C PHE A 294 -1.37 8.68 -7.18
N GLU A 295 -2.63 8.51 -6.76
CA GLU A 295 -3.20 7.18 -6.56
C GLU A 295 -3.45 6.46 -7.89
N ARG A 296 -3.78 7.23 -8.94
CA ARG A 296 -4.11 6.76 -10.29
C ARG A 296 -3.54 7.71 -11.36
N PRO A 297 -3.27 7.19 -12.57
CA PRO A 297 -3.19 5.77 -12.96
C PRO A 297 -2.02 5.04 -12.29
N VAL A 298 -2.03 3.71 -12.35
CA VAL A 298 -0.95 2.88 -11.81
C VAL A 298 -0.03 2.39 -12.92
N CYS A 299 1.29 2.39 -12.67
CA CYS A 299 2.29 1.81 -13.54
C CYS A 299 2.31 0.29 -13.36
N ILE A 300 2.06 -0.45 -14.43
CA ILE A 300 2.08 -1.93 -14.40
C ILE A 300 3.25 -2.53 -15.20
N SER A 301 4.23 -1.72 -15.60
CA SER A 301 5.46 -2.21 -16.20
C SER A 301 6.34 -2.94 -15.18
N GLU A 302 6.87 -4.09 -15.57
CA GLU A 302 7.66 -5.02 -14.78
C GLU A 302 8.89 -5.45 -15.59
N ASP A 303 10.08 -4.94 -15.24
CA ASP A 303 11.34 -5.23 -15.94
C ASP A 303 11.26 -5.02 -17.46
N GLY A 304 10.66 -3.90 -17.88
CA GLY A 304 10.55 -3.54 -19.31
C GLY A 304 9.38 -4.19 -20.05
N ARG A 305 8.48 -4.88 -19.34
CA ARG A 305 7.32 -5.57 -19.93
C ARG A 305 6.05 -5.28 -19.12
N TYR A 306 4.89 -5.47 -19.73
CA TYR A 306 3.61 -5.37 -19.04
C TYR A 306 2.59 -6.35 -19.65
N PHE A 307 1.65 -6.80 -18.83
CA PHE A 307 0.46 -7.50 -19.31
C PHE A 307 -0.62 -6.49 -19.66
N SER A 308 -1.15 -6.57 -20.88
CA SER A 308 -2.29 -5.75 -21.28
C SER A 308 -3.58 -6.56 -21.25
N ALA A 309 -4.54 -6.10 -20.45
CA ALA A 309 -5.90 -6.67 -20.48
C ALA A 309 -6.72 -6.20 -21.70
N PHE A 310 -6.21 -5.28 -22.51
CA PHE A 310 -6.89 -4.74 -23.70
C PHE A 310 -6.80 -5.69 -24.90
N ASP A 311 -5.77 -6.54 -24.95
CA ASP A 311 -5.62 -7.61 -25.96
C ASP A 311 -5.25 -8.97 -25.35
N GLY A 312 -5.07 -9.07 -24.03
CA GLY A 312 -4.74 -10.29 -23.31
C GLY A 312 -3.30 -10.78 -23.50
N LYS A 313 -2.37 -9.89 -23.85
CA LYS A 313 -0.97 -10.24 -24.15
C LYS A 313 0.03 -9.54 -23.26
N ILE A 314 1.24 -10.10 -23.21
CA ILE A 314 2.42 -9.44 -22.63
C ILE A 314 3.15 -8.68 -23.74
N HIS A 315 3.48 -7.43 -23.47
CA HIS A 315 4.20 -6.52 -24.36
C HIS A 315 5.52 -6.06 -23.74
N GLU A 316 6.48 -5.70 -24.59
CA GLU A 316 7.64 -4.91 -24.19
C GLU A 316 7.22 -3.43 -24.07
N ASP A 317 7.70 -2.72 -23.03
CA ASP A 317 7.41 -1.30 -22.87
C ASP A 317 8.40 -0.38 -23.61
N ASN A 318 9.51 -0.95 -24.07
CA ASN A 318 10.56 -0.24 -24.83
C ASN A 318 11.14 1.00 -24.09
N GLY A 319 11.09 0.99 -22.75
CA GLY A 319 11.53 2.12 -21.92
C GLY A 319 10.47 3.19 -21.71
N GLU A 320 9.24 2.98 -22.17
CA GLU A 320 8.08 3.82 -21.95
C GLU A 320 7.06 3.05 -21.09
N PRO A 321 7.09 3.22 -19.76
CA PRO A 321 6.23 2.48 -18.82
C PRO A 321 4.74 2.56 -19.18
N PHE A 322 4.02 1.45 -18.98
CA PHE A 322 2.59 1.36 -19.25
C PHE A 322 1.77 1.62 -17.99
N TYR A 323 0.82 2.57 -18.11
CA TYR A 323 -0.07 2.99 -17.06
C TYR A 323 -1.51 2.60 -17.39
N THR A 324 -2.26 2.13 -16.37
CA THR A 324 -3.69 1.79 -16.47
C THR A 324 -4.41 2.10 -15.16
N ASP A 325 -5.68 1.74 -15.05
CA ASP A 325 -6.55 2.00 -13.89
C ASP A 325 -6.72 3.50 -13.66
N ASP A 326 -7.25 4.17 -14.67
CA ASP A 326 -7.60 5.57 -14.58
C ASP A 326 -9.10 5.79 -14.89
N TRP A 327 -9.66 6.68 -14.13
CA TRP A 327 -11.04 7.08 -14.33
C TRP A 327 -11.08 8.39 -15.09
N ILE A 328 -10.81 8.29 -16.38
CA ILE A 328 -10.63 9.46 -17.26
C ILE A 328 -11.83 10.40 -17.19
N TRP A 329 -13.05 9.88 -16.96
CA TRP A 329 -14.24 10.69 -16.75
C TRP A 329 -14.12 11.64 -15.55
N ASP A 330 -13.39 11.22 -14.51
CA ASP A 330 -13.13 12.02 -13.31
C ASP A 330 -11.86 12.86 -13.45
N THR A 331 -10.79 12.29 -14.00
CA THR A 331 -9.42 12.83 -13.95
C THR A 331 -9.10 13.85 -15.03
N TYR A 332 -9.81 13.83 -16.18
CA TYR A 332 -9.49 14.67 -17.34
C TYR A 332 -9.52 16.16 -17.07
N ARG A 333 -10.36 16.63 -16.13
CA ARG A 333 -10.56 18.05 -15.86
C ARG A 333 -9.43 18.72 -15.12
N ALA A 334 -8.81 18.00 -14.19
CA ALA A 334 -7.84 18.59 -13.28
C ALA A 334 -6.59 17.75 -13.08
N ALA A 335 -6.69 16.43 -12.90
CA ALA A 335 -5.54 15.61 -12.60
C ALA A 335 -4.54 15.55 -13.75
N HIS A 336 -4.97 15.29 -14.98
CA HIS A 336 -4.11 15.30 -16.17
C HIS A 336 -3.51 16.69 -16.46
N PRO A 337 -4.30 17.78 -16.52
CA PRO A 337 -3.72 19.12 -16.67
C PRO A 337 -2.74 19.50 -15.57
N LEU A 338 -2.96 19.07 -14.33
CA LEU A 338 -2.04 19.30 -13.23
C LEU A 338 -0.72 18.53 -13.44
N ARG A 339 -0.77 17.23 -13.84
CA ARG A 339 0.42 16.44 -14.10
C ARG A 339 1.29 17.03 -15.22
N LEU A 340 0.69 17.59 -16.26
CA LEU A 340 1.44 18.34 -17.29
C LEU A 340 2.26 19.52 -16.73
N LEU A 341 1.91 20.03 -15.55
CA LEU A 341 2.63 21.12 -14.90
C LEU A 341 3.69 20.63 -13.89
N ILE A 342 3.44 19.49 -13.23
CA ILE A 342 4.29 19.03 -12.11
C ILE A 342 5.06 17.74 -12.41
N ASP A 343 4.59 16.91 -13.36
CA ASP A 343 5.20 15.61 -13.71
C ASP A 343 4.93 15.26 -15.19
N GLU A 344 5.45 16.11 -16.08
CA GLU A 344 5.29 15.95 -17.54
C GLU A 344 5.75 14.56 -18.03
N GLY A 345 6.84 14.04 -17.47
CA GLY A 345 7.40 12.74 -17.87
C GLY A 345 6.43 11.58 -17.63
N THR A 346 5.81 11.52 -16.44
CA THR A 346 4.78 10.52 -16.14
C THR A 346 3.54 10.73 -16.99
N GLU A 347 3.09 11.98 -17.16
CA GLU A 347 1.91 12.27 -17.97
C GLU A 347 2.10 11.86 -19.43
N LYS A 348 3.27 12.09 -20.02
CA LYS A 348 3.60 11.59 -21.36
C LYS A 348 3.40 10.08 -21.45
N ASN A 349 3.95 9.30 -20.51
CA ASN A 349 3.80 7.85 -20.49
C ASN A 349 2.34 7.40 -20.32
N VAL A 350 1.54 8.14 -19.56
CA VAL A 350 0.10 7.90 -19.41
C VAL A 350 -0.62 8.10 -20.74
N ILE A 351 -0.36 9.20 -21.45
CA ILE A 351 -0.94 9.49 -22.75
C ILE A 351 -0.53 8.42 -23.79
N ASP A 352 0.74 8.05 -23.84
CA ASP A 352 1.23 6.97 -24.71
C ASP A 352 0.57 5.63 -24.39
N SER A 353 0.25 5.40 -23.11
CA SER A 353 -0.49 4.20 -22.69
C SER A 353 -1.91 4.18 -23.23
N TYR A 354 -2.61 5.32 -23.26
CA TYR A 354 -3.95 5.40 -23.85
C TYR A 354 -3.94 5.13 -25.36
N LEU A 355 -2.92 5.63 -26.08
CA LEU A 355 -2.76 5.36 -27.51
C LEU A 355 -2.51 3.85 -27.73
N ARG A 356 -1.63 3.25 -26.95
CA ARG A 356 -1.38 1.79 -27.01
C ARG A 356 -2.63 0.97 -26.68
N MET A 357 -3.48 1.39 -25.71
CA MET A 357 -4.75 0.73 -25.41
C MET A 357 -5.68 0.75 -26.61
N ALA A 358 -5.79 1.89 -27.32
CA ALA A 358 -6.63 2.00 -28.52
C ALA A 358 -6.13 1.06 -29.65
N GLU A 359 -4.83 0.98 -29.86
CA GLU A 359 -4.22 0.05 -30.83
C GLU A 359 -4.47 -1.42 -30.45
N GLN A 360 -4.29 -1.77 -29.17
CA GLN A 360 -4.46 -3.13 -28.65
C GLN A 360 -5.91 -3.61 -28.70
N MET A 361 -6.89 -2.72 -28.50
CA MET A 361 -8.31 -3.05 -28.69
C MET A 361 -8.68 -3.32 -30.16
N GLY A 362 -7.86 -2.88 -31.10
CA GLY A 362 -8.00 -3.18 -32.53
C GLY A 362 -9.08 -2.39 -33.28
N ASP A 363 -9.85 -1.58 -32.59
CA ASP A 363 -10.88 -0.71 -33.17
C ASP A 363 -10.47 0.78 -33.19
N MET A 364 -9.29 1.09 -32.67
CA MET A 364 -8.73 2.43 -32.56
C MET A 364 -9.58 3.42 -31.75
N TRP A 365 -10.54 2.93 -30.99
CA TRP A 365 -11.28 3.77 -30.06
C TRP A 365 -10.44 4.04 -28.81
N MET A 366 -10.42 5.27 -28.38
CA MET A 366 -9.77 5.63 -27.13
C MET A 366 -10.48 5.00 -25.94
N PRO A 367 -9.73 4.57 -24.89
CA PRO A 367 -10.35 4.01 -23.70
C PRO A 367 -11.28 5.05 -23.06
N THR A 368 -12.37 4.57 -22.47
CA THR A 368 -13.35 5.42 -21.78
C THR A 368 -13.21 5.35 -20.27
N PHE A 369 -12.90 4.17 -19.76
CA PHE A 369 -12.72 3.92 -18.34
C PHE A 369 -11.74 2.74 -18.14
N PRO A 370 -10.44 2.95 -18.43
CA PRO A 370 -9.45 1.90 -18.33
C PRO A 370 -9.26 1.44 -16.88
N GLU A 371 -9.34 0.15 -16.68
CA GLU A 371 -9.07 -0.54 -15.42
C GLU A 371 -7.92 -1.54 -15.63
N ILE A 372 -7.41 -2.13 -14.57
CA ILE A 372 -6.39 -3.20 -14.64
C ILE A 372 -6.88 -4.38 -15.51
N THR A 373 -8.18 -4.61 -15.54
CA THR A 373 -8.83 -5.70 -16.28
C THR A 373 -9.35 -5.29 -17.67
N GLY A 374 -8.93 -4.14 -18.19
CA GLY A 374 -9.34 -3.62 -19.51
C GLY A 374 -10.30 -2.43 -19.41
N ASP A 375 -10.83 -1.98 -20.55
CA ASP A 375 -11.78 -0.86 -20.56
C ASP A 375 -13.17 -1.33 -20.12
N SER A 376 -13.59 -0.94 -18.94
CA SER A 376 -14.90 -1.32 -18.39
C SER A 376 -16.07 -0.58 -19.05
N ARG A 377 -15.82 0.49 -19.80
CA ARG A 377 -16.81 1.31 -20.49
C ARG A 377 -17.98 1.77 -19.60
N ARG A 378 -17.74 1.91 -18.30
CA ARG A 378 -18.78 2.32 -17.32
C ARG A 378 -19.33 3.71 -17.58
N MET A 379 -18.51 4.58 -18.16
CA MET A 379 -18.88 5.95 -18.49
C MET A 379 -18.75 6.21 -19.98
N ASN A 380 -19.76 6.84 -20.55
CA ASN A 380 -19.74 7.27 -21.94
C ASN A 380 -18.97 8.58 -22.05
N SER A 381 -17.86 8.59 -22.76
CA SER A 381 -17.12 9.83 -22.95
C SER A 381 -16.03 9.75 -24.02
N ASN A 382 -15.66 10.91 -24.54
CA ASN A 382 -14.48 11.14 -25.36
C ASN A 382 -13.38 11.86 -24.54
N HIS A 383 -13.34 11.69 -23.23
CA HIS A 383 -12.44 12.45 -22.36
C HIS A 383 -10.98 12.11 -22.59
N ALA A 384 -10.66 10.85 -22.95
CA ALA A 384 -9.30 10.48 -23.34
C ALA A 384 -8.83 11.28 -24.56
N VAL A 385 -9.70 11.50 -25.55
CA VAL A 385 -9.36 12.34 -26.73
C VAL A 385 -9.05 13.78 -26.29
N ALA A 386 -9.87 14.34 -25.37
CA ALA A 386 -9.62 15.68 -24.85
C ALA A 386 -8.30 15.77 -24.07
N THR A 387 -8.00 14.76 -23.27
CA THR A 387 -6.73 14.66 -22.49
C THR A 387 -5.52 14.58 -23.42
N VAL A 388 -5.57 13.73 -24.44
CA VAL A 388 -4.51 13.62 -25.46
C VAL A 388 -4.33 14.94 -26.23
N ALA A 389 -5.43 15.59 -26.63
CA ALA A 389 -5.36 16.85 -27.33
C ALA A 389 -4.76 18.00 -26.48
N ASP A 390 -5.10 18.06 -25.20
CA ASP A 390 -4.51 19.03 -24.25
C ASP A 390 -3.00 18.79 -24.08
N ALA A 391 -2.59 17.53 -23.88
CA ALA A 391 -1.19 17.18 -23.75
C ALA A 391 -0.38 17.47 -25.04
N ALA A 392 -0.96 17.24 -26.22
CA ALA A 392 -0.30 17.50 -27.50
C ALA A 392 -0.17 19.02 -27.80
N ALA A 393 -0.98 19.87 -27.17
CA ALA A 393 -0.95 21.32 -27.34
C ALA A 393 0.07 22.02 -26.44
N LYS A 394 0.56 21.35 -25.40
CA LYS A 394 1.52 21.85 -24.42
C LYS A 394 2.91 21.30 -24.63
#